data_8fe6220b6969c55d7bac6201935fd9f4
#
_entry.id   8fe6220b6969c55d7bac6201935fd9f4
#
_cell.length_a   1.000
_cell.length_b   1.000
_cell.length_c   1.000
_cell.angle_alpha   90.00
_cell.angle_beta   90.00
_cell.angle_gamma   90.00
#
_symmetry.space_group_name_H-M   'P 1'
#
loop_
_entity.id
_entity.type
_entity.pdbx_description
1 polymer ?
#
loop_
_entity_poly.entity_id
_entity_poly.type
_entity_poly.pdbx_seq_one_letter_code
_entity_poly.pdbx_strand_id
1 'polypeptide(L)'
;EYTGKMPFRNVYFTGIVRDKLGRKMSKSLGNSPDPLKLIEEYGADGVRMGMMLSAPAGNDILFDESLCEQGRNFCNKIWNAFRLVEGWNVDNNIAQPDTAKTATEWFAAQLRKSEATLNDLFSKYRISEALMEVYHLFWDEFSSWYLEMIKPAYGEPIDGKTMEATLGIFEKLMQMLHPFMPFITEEIWQHIRERKDGESIMYSTNGNEKFTNEDEKLLAEIETVKQIVVGIRAVRAEKNIAPREELQLNVVNSNVNEKFASTVKKMAKVNEIQTISEKDGLSASFMVGTTEYAVPLGNLIDKDAEKAKANAELEH
;
A
#
# COMPACT_ATOMS: atom_id res chain seq x y z
N GLU A 1 -3.60 -41.24 26.35
CA GLU A 1 -3.70 -42.65 26.86
C GLU A 1 -5.05 -43.29 26.49
N TYR A 2 -6.17 -42.58 26.65
CA TYR A 2 -7.53 -43.14 26.45
C TYR A 2 -7.81 -43.64 25.03
N THR A 3 -7.34 -42.88 24.01
CA THR A 3 -7.57 -43.21 22.59
C THR A 3 -6.34 -43.82 21.91
N GLY A 4 -5.18 -43.87 22.59
CA GLY A 4 -3.89 -44.24 22.00
C GLY A 4 -3.36 -43.35 20.92
N LYS A 5 -4.00 -42.16 20.73
CA LYS A 5 -3.61 -41.18 19.70
C LYS A 5 -3.20 -39.86 20.35
N MET A 6 -2.21 -39.17 19.77
CA MET A 6 -1.89 -37.78 20.16
C MET A 6 -3.06 -36.87 19.88
N PRO A 7 -3.53 -36.08 20.87
CA PRO A 7 -4.68 -35.17 20.68
C PRO A 7 -4.36 -33.97 19.79
N PHE A 8 -3.10 -33.56 19.70
CA PHE A 8 -2.64 -32.41 18.96
C PHE A 8 -1.53 -32.78 17.99
N ARG A 9 -1.54 -32.23 16.78
CA ARG A 9 -0.43 -32.31 15.82
C ARG A 9 0.56 -31.18 16.00
N ASN A 10 0.06 -30.00 16.34
CA ASN A 10 0.85 -28.80 16.54
C ASN A 10 0.48 -28.15 17.88
N VAL A 11 1.47 -27.61 18.57
CA VAL A 11 1.31 -26.85 19.81
C VAL A 11 2.04 -25.53 19.65
N TYR A 12 1.31 -24.42 19.71
CA TYR A 12 1.86 -23.07 19.62
C TYR A 12 1.74 -22.39 20.97
N PHE A 13 2.88 -21.96 21.53
CA PHE A 13 2.91 -21.23 22.78
C PHE A 13 2.87 -19.73 22.50
N THR A 14 1.85 -19.05 23.01
CA THR A 14 1.78 -17.58 23.00
C THR A 14 2.62 -17.01 24.13
N GLY A 15 3.16 -15.79 23.92
CA GLY A 15 3.85 -15.03 24.95
C GLY A 15 2.92 -14.55 26.06
N ILE A 16 3.51 -14.17 27.19
CA ILE A 16 2.79 -13.49 28.29
C ILE A 16 2.74 -12.02 27.99
N VAL A 17 1.57 -11.40 28.21
CA VAL A 17 1.41 -9.95 28.04
C VAL A 17 2.06 -9.22 29.22
N ARG A 18 2.98 -8.30 28.89
CA ARG A 18 3.70 -7.44 29.82
C ARG A 18 3.46 -5.97 29.50
N ASP A 19 3.66 -5.12 30.47
CA ASP A 19 3.64 -3.68 30.24
C ASP A 19 4.89 -3.20 29.47
N LYS A 20 4.92 -1.91 29.11
CA LYS A 20 6.06 -1.28 28.37
C LYS A 20 7.41 -1.41 29.08
N LEU A 21 7.41 -1.63 30.41
CA LEU A 21 8.61 -1.83 31.21
C LEU A 21 9.00 -3.32 31.36
N GLY A 22 8.31 -4.20 30.64
CA GLY A 22 8.55 -5.66 30.70
C GLY A 22 8.02 -6.33 31.98
N ARG A 23 7.23 -5.64 32.81
CA ARG A 23 6.65 -6.20 34.03
C ARG A 23 5.39 -6.98 33.70
N LYS A 24 5.18 -8.10 34.41
CA LYS A 24 3.94 -8.87 34.29
C LYS A 24 2.75 -7.99 34.67
N MET A 25 1.72 -7.98 33.81
CA MET A 25 0.48 -7.28 34.09
C MET A 25 -0.28 -7.92 35.25
N SER A 26 -0.76 -7.09 36.19
CA SER A 26 -1.62 -7.52 37.28
C SER A 26 -2.55 -6.39 37.72
N LYS A 27 -3.74 -6.76 38.22
CA LYS A 27 -4.69 -5.80 38.79
C LYS A 27 -4.12 -5.05 39.98
N SER A 28 -3.33 -5.74 40.82
CA SER A 28 -2.71 -5.14 42.01
C SER A 28 -1.65 -4.06 41.70
N LEU A 29 -0.98 -4.17 40.56
CA LEU A 29 -0.03 -3.16 40.08
C LEU A 29 -0.69 -2.02 39.29
N GLY A 30 -1.98 -2.15 38.95
CA GLY A 30 -2.68 -1.17 38.14
C GLY A 30 -2.14 -1.00 36.72
N ASN A 31 -1.31 -1.93 36.23
CA ASN A 31 -0.66 -1.89 34.94
C ASN A 31 -1.35 -2.79 33.89
N SER A 32 -2.56 -3.28 34.17
CA SER A 32 -3.39 -4.05 33.25
C SER A 32 -4.53 -3.17 32.76
N PRO A 33 -4.51 -2.70 31.51
CA PRO A 33 -5.61 -1.90 30.97
C PRO A 33 -6.90 -2.72 30.92
N ASP A 34 -8.05 -2.04 31.02
CA ASP A 34 -9.36 -2.65 30.87
C ASP A 34 -9.62 -2.88 29.38
N PRO A 35 -9.79 -4.15 28.92
CA PRO A 35 -10.03 -4.43 27.51
C PRO A 35 -11.30 -3.75 26.94
N LEU A 36 -12.33 -3.57 27.78
CA LEU A 36 -13.58 -2.93 27.32
C LEU A 36 -13.35 -1.44 27.02
N LYS A 37 -12.57 -0.76 27.85
CA LYS A 37 -12.19 0.65 27.60
C LYS A 37 -11.31 0.79 26.35
N LEU A 38 -10.36 -0.14 26.12
CA LEU A 38 -9.58 -0.13 24.90
C LEU A 38 -10.47 -0.33 23.65
N ILE A 39 -11.48 -1.21 23.73
CA ILE A 39 -12.43 -1.43 22.64
C ILE A 39 -13.31 -0.21 22.41
N GLU A 40 -13.75 0.48 23.45
CA GLU A 40 -14.50 1.73 23.33
C GLU A 40 -13.69 2.84 22.66
N GLU A 41 -12.38 2.92 22.95
CA GLU A 41 -11.49 3.97 22.44
C GLU A 41 -10.95 3.67 21.04
N TYR A 42 -10.50 2.43 20.80
CA TYR A 42 -9.77 2.05 19.57
C TYR A 42 -10.57 1.14 18.63
N GLY A 43 -11.75 0.67 19.05
CA GLY A 43 -12.51 -0.36 18.34
C GLY A 43 -11.93 -1.76 18.52
N ALA A 44 -12.74 -2.78 18.34
CA ALA A 44 -12.31 -4.17 18.52
C ALA A 44 -11.18 -4.57 17.56
N ASP A 45 -11.28 -4.20 16.29
CA ASP A 45 -10.22 -4.48 15.30
C ASP A 45 -8.93 -3.71 15.57
N GLY A 46 -9.02 -2.46 16.08
CA GLY A 46 -7.86 -1.70 16.48
C GLY A 46 -7.08 -2.37 17.61
N VAL A 47 -7.80 -2.85 18.63
CA VAL A 47 -7.18 -3.59 19.76
C VAL A 47 -6.60 -4.92 19.29
N ARG A 48 -7.31 -5.69 18.46
CA ARG A 48 -6.82 -6.94 17.89
C ARG A 48 -5.53 -6.74 17.11
N MET A 49 -5.50 -5.75 16.22
CA MET A 49 -4.31 -5.41 15.46
C MET A 49 -3.15 -5.03 16.37
N GLY A 50 -3.37 -4.15 17.36
CA GLY A 50 -2.34 -3.75 18.31
C GLY A 50 -1.73 -4.92 19.08
N MET A 51 -2.57 -5.84 19.54
CA MET A 51 -2.11 -7.06 20.20
C MET A 51 -1.30 -7.96 19.28
N MET A 52 -1.73 -8.17 18.05
CA MET A 52 -1.04 -9.05 17.10
C MET A 52 0.28 -8.44 16.61
N LEU A 53 0.36 -7.12 16.46
CA LEU A 53 1.63 -6.44 16.13
C LEU A 53 2.66 -6.57 17.25
N SER A 54 2.20 -6.63 18.50
CA SER A 54 3.05 -6.77 19.68
C SER A 54 3.49 -8.21 19.97
N ALA A 55 3.00 -9.21 19.23
CA ALA A 55 3.11 -10.62 19.54
C ALA A 55 4.06 -11.39 18.58
N PRO A 56 5.38 -11.12 18.59
CA PRO A 56 6.32 -11.93 17.82
C PRO A 56 6.33 -13.37 18.34
N ALA A 57 6.48 -14.33 17.44
CA ALA A 57 6.52 -15.74 17.79
C ALA A 57 7.63 -16.05 18.82
N GLY A 58 7.28 -16.75 19.90
CA GLY A 58 8.23 -17.23 20.91
C GLY A 58 8.69 -16.21 21.95
N ASN A 59 8.19 -14.99 21.93
CA ASN A 59 8.52 -13.94 22.91
C ASN A 59 7.30 -13.44 23.68
N ASP A 60 7.56 -12.81 24.84
CA ASP A 60 6.52 -12.11 25.59
C ASP A 60 6.02 -10.87 24.81
N ILE A 61 4.76 -10.56 25.00
CA ILE A 61 4.09 -9.44 24.34
C ILE A 61 4.28 -8.17 25.17
N LEU A 62 5.05 -7.22 24.68
CA LEU A 62 5.14 -5.88 25.26
C LEU A 62 3.98 -5.05 24.75
N PHE A 63 2.91 -4.97 25.54
CA PHE A 63 1.70 -4.24 25.15
C PHE A 63 1.92 -2.72 25.20
N ASP A 64 1.60 -2.08 24.08
CA ASP A 64 1.61 -0.64 23.92
C ASP A 64 0.28 -0.17 23.30
N GLU A 65 -0.43 0.72 23.99
CA GLU A 65 -1.70 1.29 23.51
C GLU A 65 -1.54 2.06 22.20
N SER A 66 -0.36 2.61 21.90
CA SER A 66 -0.08 3.26 20.62
C SER A 66 -0.24 2.34 19.42
N LEU A 67 -0.07 1.02 19.61
CA LEU A 67 -0.34 0.03 18.57
C LEU A 67 -1.85 -0.20 18.34
N CYS A 68 -2.67 -0.04 19.38
CA CYS A 68 -4.13 -0.03 19.24
C CYS A 68 -4.60 1.21 18.47
N GLU A 69 -3.98 2.37 18.73
CA GLU A 69 -4.21 3.59 17.96
C GLU A 69 -3.80 3.42 16.49
N GLN A 70 -2.66 2.80 16.21
CA GLN A 70 -2.26 2.44 14.84
C GLN A 70 -3.30 1.55 14.18
N GLY A 71 -3.85 0.57 14.89
CA GLY A 71 -4.92 -0.30 14.40
C GLY A 71 -6.20 0.47 14.07
N ARG A 72 -6.63 1.39 14.95
CA ARG A 72 -7.77 2.28 14.68
C ARG A 72 -7.53 3.15 13.44
N ASN A 73 -6.34 3.73 13.32
CA ASN A 73 -5.99 4.57 12.18
C ASN A 73 -5.98 3.75 10.88
N PHE A 74 -5.60 2.47 10.95
CA PHE A 74 -5.69 1.56 9.81
C PHE A 74 -7.14 1.24 9.43
N CYS A 75 -8.04 0.98 10.40
CA CYS A 75 -9.48 0.88 10.15
C CYS A 75 -10.01 2.11 9.41
N ASN A 76 -9.66 3.30 9.89
CA ASN A 76 -10.07 4.55 9.25
C ASN A 76 -9.52 4.67 7.81
N LYS A 77 -8.29 4.24 7.57
CA LYS A 77 -7.69 4.23 6.23
C LYS A 77 -8.43 3.30 5.29
N ILE A 78 -8.78 2.08 5.75
CA ILE A 78 -9.54 1.10 4.96
C ILE A 78 -10.92 1.66 4.62
N TRP A 79 -11.62 2.18 5.61
CA TRP A 79 -12.95 2.77 5.44
C TRP A 79 -12.96 3.95 4.47
N ASN A 80 -11.99 4.85 4.59
CA ASN A 80 -11.88 6.00 3.70
C ASN A 80 -11.52 5.58 2.26
N ALA A 81 -10.69 4.56 2.08
CA ALA A 81 -10.40 4.00 0.76
C ALA A 81 -11.66 3.37 0.12
N PHE A 82 -12.46 2.64 0.91
CA PHE A 82 -13.73 2.09 0.47
C PHE A 82 -14.70 3.20 0.04
N ARG A 83 -14.91 4.21 0.87
CA ARG A 83 -15.79 5.35 0.54
C ARG A 83 -15.33 6.12 -0.69
N LEU A 84 -14.02 6.23 -0.92
CA LEU A 84 -13.48 6.86 -2.12
C LEU A 84 -13.91 6.08 -3.37
N VAL A 85 -13.74 4.75 -3.36
CA VAL A 85 -14.10 3.89 -4.49
C VAL A 85 -15.61 3.87 -4.72
N GLU A 86 -16.40 3.70 -3.66
CA GLU A 86 -17.86 3.70 -3.71
C GLU A 86 -18.44 5.02 -4.27
N GLY A 87 -17.77 6.14 -4.01
CA GLY A 87 -18.19 7.47 -4.46
C GLY A 87 -17.91 7.77 -5.93
N TRP A 88 -17.25 6.88 -6.68
CA TRP A 88 -17.02 7.11 -8.11
C TRP A 88 -18.23 6.77 -8.97
N ASN A 89 -18.57 7.65 -9.90
CA ASN A 89 -19.54 7.36 -10.94
C ASN A 89 -18.93 6.42 -11.98
N VAL A 90 -19.68 5.40 -12.42
CA VAL A 90 -19.21 4.41 -13.39
C VAL A 90 -19.86 4.66 -14.74
N ASP A 91 -19.05 4.70 -15.81
CA ASP A 91 -19.53 4.69 -17.19
C ASP A 91 -18.94 3.52 -17.96
N ASN A 92 -19.78 2.54 -18.29
CA ASN A 92 -19.40 1.32 -19.01
C ASN A 92 -19.06 1.56 -20.50
N ASN A 93 -19.32 2.76 -21.03
CA ASN A 93 -19.01 3.11 -22.42
C ASN A 93 -17.58 3.67 -22.56
N ILE A 94 -16.92 4.00 -21.47
CA ILE A 94 -15.54 4.50 -21.49
C ILE A 94 -14.58 3.30 -21.66
N ALA A 95 -13.64 3.43 -22.59
CA ALA A 95 -12.55 2.45 -22.73
C ALA A 95 -11.62 2.54 -21.50
N GLN A 96 -11.17 1.39 -21.03
CA GLN A 96 -10.21 1.33 -19.92
C GLN A 96 -8.92 2.08 -20.30
N PRO A 97 -8.50 3.11 -19.54
CA PRO A 97 -7.25 3.81 -19.78
C PRO A 97 -6.03 2.89 -19.59
N ASP A 98 -4.97 3.09 -20.37
CA ASP A 98 -3.74 2.27 -20.28
C ASP A 98 -3.12 2.28 -18.87
N THR A 99 -3.16 3.43 -18.20
CA THR A 99 -2.70 3.54 -16.80
C THR A 99 -3.51 2.65 -15.86
N ALA A 100 -4.83 2.62 -16.03
CA ALA A 100 -5.72 1.80 -15.21
C ALA A 100 -5.54 0.31 -15.53
N LYS A 101 -5.37 -0.06 -16.80
CA LYS A 101 -5.04 -1.42 -17.21
C LYS A 101 -3.73 -1.89 -16.60
N THR A 102 -2.68 -1.08 -16.71
CA THR A 102 -1.38 -1.35 -16.08
C THR A 102 -1.51 -1.52 -14.56
N ALA A 103 -2.29 -0.65 -13.89
CA ALA A 103 -2.50 -0.72 -12.46
C ALA A 103 -3.21 -2.01 -12.04
N THR A 104 -4.27 -2.42 -12.75
CA THR A 104 -5.02 -3.64 -12.44
C THR A 104 -4.19 -4.90 -12.66
N GLU A 105 -3.41 -4.98 -13.76
CA GLU A 105 -2.49 -6.07 -14.02
C GLU A 105 -1.40 -6.18 -12.93
N TRP A 106 -0.79 -5.05 -12.60
CA TRP A 106 0.23 -4.96 -11.55
C TRP A 106 -0.29 -5.38 -10.19
N PHE A 107 -1.46 -4.86 -9.79
CA PHE A 107 -1.97 -5.16 -8.45
C PHE A 107 -2.46 -6.61 -8.33
N ALA A 108 -2.95 -7.21 -9.41
CA ALA A 108 -3.24 -8.64 -9.47
C ALA A 108 -1.97 -9.50 -9.22
N ALA A 109 -0.83 -9.11 -9.83
CA ALA A 109 0.46 -9.75 -9.56
C ALA A 109 0.92 -9.56 -8.10
N GLN A 110 0.69 -8.38 -7.53
CA GLN A 110 0.99 -8.07 -6.14
C GLN A 110 0.16 -8.92 -5.17
N LEU A 111 -1.14 -9.11 -5.44
CA LEU A 111 -2.01 -10.00 -4.67
C LEU A 111 -1.50 -11.44 -4.69
N ARG A 112 -1.15 -11.99 -5.87
CA ARG A 112 -0.61 -13.35 -5.98
C ARG A 112 0.69 -13.53 -5.19
N LYS A 113 1.59 -12.55 -5.23
CA LYS A 113 2.81 -12.53 -4.43
C LYS A 113 2.51 -12.55 -2.93
N SER A 114 1.66 -11.64 -2.49
CA SER A 114 1.31 -11.54 -1.07
C SER A 114 0.55 -12.77 -0.56
N GLU A 115 -0.32 -13.39 -1.38
CA GLU A 115 -0.94 -14.68 -1.01
C GLU A 115 0.09 -15.80 -0.81
N ALA A 116 1.07 -15.91 -1.70
CA ALA A 116 2.14 -16.89 -1.55
C ALA A 116 2.96 -16.64 -0.27
N THR A 117 3.27 -15.37 0.02
CA THR A 117 3.95 -14.96 1.25
C THR A 117 3.12 -15.27 2.50
N LEU A 118 1.83 -14.96 2.50
CA LEU A 118 0.92 -15.26 3.62
C LEU A 118 0.81 -16.75 3.89
N ASN A 119 0.68 -17.56 2.86
CA ASN A 119 0.62 -19.02 3.01
C ASN A 119 1.90 -19.57 3.66
N ASP A 120 3.08 -19.06 3.27
CA ASP A 120 4.35 -19.43 3.89
C ASP A 120 4.40 -18.99 5.36
N LEU A 121 4.05 -17.72 5.65
CA LEU A 121 4.06 -17.17 7.00
C LEU A 121 3.07 -17.91 7.94
N PHE A 122 1.86 -18.18 7.49
CA PHE A 122 0.88 -18.95 8.26
C PHE A 122 1.34 -20.39 8.50
N SER A 123 1.96 -21.03 7.50
CA SER A 123 2.52 -22.39 7.67
C SER A 123 3.60 -22.46 8.76
N LYS A 124 4.29 -21.33 9.01
CA LYS A 124 5.33 -21.15 10.02
C LYS A 124 4.83 -20.51 11.32
N TYR A 125 3.53 -20.27 11.45
CA TYR A 125 2.90 -19.58 12.59
C TYR A 125 3.43 -18.15 12.83
N ARG A 126 3.93 -17.47 11.80
CA ARG A 126 4.46 -16.09 11.86
C ARG A 126 3.32 -15.08 11.67
N ILE A 127 2.38 -15.05 12.62
CA ILE A 127 1.12 -14.31 12.50
C ILE A 127 1.31 -12.80 12.46
N SER A 128 2.21 -12.24 13.28
CA SER A 128 2.51 -10.80 13.27
C SER A 128 3.06 -10.34 11.94
N GLU A 129 3.93 -11.14 11.33
CA GLU A 129 4.52 -10.82 10.03
C GLU A 129 3.50 -10.98 8.89
N ALA A 130 2.60 -11.96 9.01
CA ALA A 130 1.48 -12.09 8.08
C ALA A 130 0.56 -10.85 8.13
N LEU A 131 0.27 -10.32 9.32
CA LEU A 131 -0.48 -9.07 9.46
C LEU A 131 0.27 -7.89 8.85
N MET A 132 1.58 -7.77 9.08
CA MET A 132 2.40 -6.69 8.50
C MET A 132 2.45 -6.75 6.98
N GLU A 133 2.54 -7.94 6.38
CA GLU A 133 2.46 -8.12 4.91
C GLU A 133 1.17 -7.51 4.36
N VAL A 134 0.01 -7.84 4.93
CA VAL A 134 -1.27 -7.30 4.46
C VAL A 134 -1.41 -5.81 4.76
N TYR A 135 -0.88 -5.35 5.91
CA TYR A 135 -0.84 -3.94 6.24
C TYR A 135 -0.10 -3.12 5.19
N HIS A 136 1.13 -3.54 4.82
CA HIS A 136 1.92 -2.86 3.79
C HIS A 136 1.27 -2.96 2.40
N LEU A 137 0.73 -4.14 2.05
CA LEU A 137 0.00 -4.32 0.80
C LEU A 137 -1.17 -3.33 0.67
N PHE A 138 -1.93 -3.13 1.75
CA PHE A 138 -3.05 -2.19 1.73
C PHE A 138 -2.59 -0.73 1.82
N TRP A 139 -1.72 -0.41 2.77
CA TRP A 139 -1.35 0.98 3.05
C TRP A 139 -0.45 1.56 1.97
N ASP A 140 0.64 0.86 1.65
CA ASP A 140 1.66 1.38 0.76
C ASP A 140 1.31 1.12 -0.71
N GLU A 141 0.88 -0.10 -1.06
CA GLU A 141 0.67 -0.47 -2.44
C GLU A 141 -0.72 -0.10 -2.96
N PHE A 142 -1.78 -0.51 -2.25
CA PHE A 142 -3.15 -0.24 -2.68
C PHE A 142 -3.51 1.24 -2.55
N SER A 143 -3.40 1.79 -1.33
CA SER A 143 -3.85 3.17 -1.08
C SER A 143 -2.95 4.22 -1.71
N SER A 144 -1.61 4.04 -1.66
CA SER A 144 -0.68 5.09 -2.07
C SER A 144 -0.34 5.06 -3.55
N TRP A 145 -0.47 3.90 -4.20
CA TRP A 145 -0.15 3.74 -5.61
C TRP A 145 -1.34 3.32 -6.45
N TYR A 146 -1.96 2.17 -6.16
CA TYR A 146 -3.02 1.64 -7.01
C TYR A 146 -4.18 2.63 -7.18
N LEU A 147 -4.74 3.12 -6.08
CA LEU A 147 -5.86 4.06 -6.13
C LEU A 147 -5.51 5.35 -6.88
N GLU A 148 -4.30 5.88 -6.70
CA GLU A 148 -3.87 7.09 -7.42
C GLU A 148 -3.65 6.82 -8.92
N MET A 149 -3.20 5.62 -9.31
CA MET A 149 -3.06 5.24 -10.72
C MET A 149 -4.41 5.14 -11.43
N ILE A 150 -5.45 4.63 -10.76
CA ILE A 150 -6.78 4.42 -11.36
C ILE A 150 -7.73 5.60 -11.18
N LYS A 151 -7.52 6.43 -10.16
CA LYS A 151 -8.40 7.54 -9.81
C LYS A 151 -8.77 8.39 -11.03
N PRO A 152 -10.08 8.58 -11.31
CA PRO A 152 -10.51 9.46 -12.39
C PRO A 152 -10.18 10.93 -12.07
N ALA A 153 -10.16 11.79 -13.09
CA ALA A 153 -10.09 13.23 -12.87
C ALA A 153 -11.32 13.71 -12.07
N TYR A 154 -11.17 14.83 -11.39
CA TYR A 154 -12.27 15.35 -10.55
C TYR A 154 -13.54 15.60 -11.38
N GLY A 155 -14.64 14.99 -10.97
CA GLY A 155 -15.93 15.07 -11.64
C GLY A 155 -16.11 14.13 -12.84
N GLU A 156 -15.07 13.41 -13.26
CA GLU A 156 -15.15 12.45 -14.35
C GLU A 156 -15.51 11.04 -13.82
N PRO A 157 -16.22 10.23 -14.61
CA PRO A 157 -16.52 8.86 -14.27
C PRO A 157 -15.31 7.93 -14.45
N ILE A 158 -15.34 6.79 -13.74
CA ILE A 158 -14.41 5.67 -13.96
C ILE A 158 -15.00 4.69 -14.96
N ASP A 159 -14.16 4.04 -15.77
CA ASP A 159 -14.61 2.95 -16.65
C ASP A 159 -15.04 1.69 -15.88
N GLY A 160 -16.01 0.96 -16.42
CA GLY A 160 -16.58 -0.20 -15.75
C GLY A 160 -15.59 -1.35 -15.52
N LYS A 161 -14.60 -1.54 -16.41
CA LYS A 161 -13.60 -2.61 -16.25
C LYS A 161 -12.67 -2.35 -15.08
N THR A 162 -12.20 -1.11 -14.95
CA THR A 162 -11.35 -0.70 -13.83
C THR A 162 -12.13 -0.78 -12.52
N MET A 163 -13.39 -0.33 -12.50
CA MET A 163 -14.22 -0.40 -11.30
C MET A 163 -14.42 -1.85 -10.86
N GLU A 164 -14.81 -2.75 -11.77
CA GLU A 164 -15.02 -4.17 -11.44
C GLU A 164 -13.74 -4.85 -10.92
N ALA A 165 -12.60 -4.58 -11.58
CA ALA A 165 -11.31 -5.08 -11.10
C ALA A 165 -10.96 -4.52 -9.70
N THR A 166 -11.26 -3.24 -9.44
CA THR A 166 -11.00 -2.60 -8.14
C THR A 166 -11.86 -3.20 -7.03
N LEU A 167 -13.14 -3.47 -7.30
CA LEU A 167 -14.02 -4.14 -6.33
C LEU A 167 -13.52 -5.56 -6.02
N GLY A 168 -13.11 -6.32 -7.04
CA GLY A 168 -12.51 -7.64 -6.85
C GLY A 168 -11.21 -7.61 -6.04
N ILE A 169 -10.34 -6.63 -6.30
CA ILE A 169 -9.12 -6.39 -5.52
C ILE A 169 -9.47 -6.07 -4.06
N PHE A 170 -10.47 -5.21 -3.85
CA PHE A 170 -10.88 -4.82 -2.50
C PHE A 170 -11.45 -6.01 -1.72
N GLU A 171 -12.29 -6.83 -2.35
CA GLU A 171 -12.80 -8.09 -1.76
C GLU A 171 -11.64 -8.99 -1.33
N LYS A 172 -10.62 -9.16 -2.18
CA LYS A 172 -9.46 -9.99 -1.90
C LYS A 172 -8.65 -9.45 -0.71
N LEU A 173 -8.44 -8.13 -0.66
CA LEU A 173 -7.77 -7.48 0.47
C LEU A 173 -8.55 -7.67 1.77
N MET A 174 -9.88 -7.59 1.74
CA MET A 174 -10.72 -7.86 2.91
C MET A 174 -10.61 -9.32 3.36
N GLN A 175 -10.59 -10.27 2.43
CA GLN A 175 -10.39 -11.69 2.75
C GLN A 175 -9.02 -11.94 3.41
N MET A 176 -7.95 -11.30 2.93
CA MET A 176 -6.61 -11.42 3.50
C MET A 176 -6.52 -10.80 4.91
N LEU A 177 -7.25 -9.71 5.16
CA LEU A 177 -7.28 -9.01 6.45
C LEU A 177 -8.22 -9.68 7.47
N HIS A 178 -9.24 -10.41 7.01
CA HIS A 178 -10.32 -10.91 7.87
C HIS A 178 -9.85 -11.73 9.09
N PRO A 179 -8.83 -12.59 9.02
CA PRO A 179 -8.33 -13.32 10.20
C PRO A 179 -7.86 -12.40 11.32
N PHE A 180 -7.42 -11.19 10.99
CA PHE A 180 -6.88 -10.22 11.92
C PHE A 180 -7.92 -9.21 12.39
N MET A 181 -8.73 -8.70 11.48
CA MET A 181 -9.67 -7.58 11.64
C MET A 181 -11.07 -7.96 11.15
N PRO A 182 -11.78 -8.87 11.85
CA PRO A 182 -13.00 -9.50 11.33
C PRO A 182 -14.19 -8.55 11.19
N PHE A 183 -14.28 -7.48 11.99
CA PHE A 183 -15.50 -6.64 12.01
C PHE A 183 -15.52 -5.68 10.82
N ILE A 184 -14.48 -4.89 10.61
CA ILE A 184 -14.43 -3.94 9.50
C ILE A 184 -14.39 -4.64 8.14
N THR A 185 -13.72 -5.80 8.06
CA THR A 185 -13.63 -6.54 6.81
C THR A 185 -14.96 -7.18 6.41
N GLU A 186 -15.72 -7.73 7.38
CA GLU A 186 -17.08 -8.22 7.14
C GLU A 186 -17.99 -7.07 6.68
N GLU A 187 -18.00 -5.95 7.41
CA GLU A 187 -18.84 -4.79 7.11
C GLU A 187 -18.61 -4.29 5.68
N ILE A 188 -17.35 -4.08 5.29
CA ILE A 188 -17.01 -3.63 3.93
C ILE A 188 -17.37 -4.70 2.90
N TRP A 189 -17.09 -5.97 3.17
CA TRP A 189 -17.38 -7.07 2.24
C TRP A 189 -18.89 -7.18 1.94
N GLN A 190 -19.74 -6.93 2.92
CA GLN A 190 -21.20 -6.88 2.75
C GLN A 190 -21.63 -5.69 1.85
N HIS A 191 -20.90 -4.56 1.90
CA HIS A 191 -21.24 -3.35 1.14
C HIS A 191 -20.66 -3.32 -0.28
N ILE A 192 -19.56 -4.02 -0.54
CA ILE A 192 -18.91 -4.03 -1.87
C ILE A 192 -19.84 -4.58 -2.96
N ARG A 193 -20.68 -5.57 -2.62
CA ARG A 193 -21.64 -6.23 -3.53
C ARG A 193 -22.89 -6.62 -2.79
N GLU A 194 -23.99 -6.76 -3.54
CA GLU A 194 -25.20 -7.38 -2.99
C GLU A 194 -24.91 -8.82 -2.54
N ARG A 195 -25.30 -9.14 -1.31
CA ARG A 195 -25.13 -10.47 -0.69
C ARG A 195 -26.48 -11.05 -0.35
N LYS A 196 -26.57 -12.37 -0.36
CA LYS A 196 -27.75 -13.08 0.14
C LYS A 196 -27.72 -13.12 1.66
N ASP A 197 -28.89 -13.22 2.26
CA ASP A 197 -29.00 -13.39 3.71
C ASP A 197 -28.20 -14.62 4.18
N GLY A 198 -27.35 -14.44 5.19
CA GLY A 198 -26.49 -15.48 5.74
C GLY A 198 -25.14 -15.66 5.01
N GLU A 199 -24.87 -14.95 3.91
CA GLU A 199 -23.52 -14.91 3.32
C GLU A 199 -22.58 -14.10 4.23
N SER A 200 -21.37 -14.61 4.44
CA SER A 200 -20.31 -13.96 5.21
C SER A 200 -18.96 -14.21 4.56
N ILE A 201 -18.06 -13.23 4.70
CA ILE A 201 -16.67 -13.34 4.27
C ILE A 201 -15.96 -14.55 4.90
N MET A 202 -16.40 -15.00 6.09
CA MET A 202 -15.87 -16.19 6.78
C MET A 202 -15.98 -17.47 5.95
N TYR A 203 -16.95 -17.55 5.04
CA TYR A 203 -17.17 -18.71 4.17
C TYR A 203 -16.57 -18.52 2.78
N SER A 204 -16.00 -17.35 2.52
CA SER A 204 -15.35 -17.09 1.24
C SER A 204 -14.06 -17.87 1.12
N THR A 205 -13.79 -18.38 -0.07
CA THR A 205 -12.55 -19.11 -0.38
C THR A 205 -11.64 -18.24 -1.22
N ASN A 206 -10.38 -18.15 -0.83
CA ASN A 206 -9.35 -17.54 -1.67
C ASN A 206 -9.09 -18.43 -2.88
N GLY A 207 -9.04 -17.85 -4.08
CA GLY A 207 -8.53 -18.55 -5.27
C GLY A 207 -7.05 -18.89 -5.07
N ASN A 208 -6.61 -20.02 -5.64
CA ASN A 208 -5.20 -20.44 -5.59
C ASN A 208 -4.47 -20.01 -6.87
N GLU A 209 -4.49 -18.72 -7.20
CA GLU A 209 -3.70 -18.24 -8.33
C GLU A 209 -2.21 -18.27 -7.96
N LYS A 210 -1.40 -18.86 -8.83
CA LYS A 210 0.03 -18.98 -8.59
C LYS A 210 0.76 -17.71 -9.03
N PHE A 211 1.69 -17.25 -8.20
CA PHE A 211 2.67 -16.25 -8.57
C PHE A 211 3.63 -16.80 -9.63
N THR A 212 3.85 -16.05 -10.71
CA THR A 212 4.60 -16.48 -11.89
C THR A 212 5.84 -15.64 -12.13
N ASN A 213 6.74 -16.09 -13.02
CA ASN A 213 7.91 -15.31 -13.44
C ASN A 213 7.50 -14.04 -14.23
N GLU A 214 6.38 -14.06 -14.92
CA GLU A 214 5.82 -12.89 -15.61
C GLU A 214 5.35 -11.85 -14.59
N ASP A 215 4.74 -12.29 -13.48
CA ASP A 215 4.39 -11.40 -12.37
C ASP A 215 5.63 -10.76 -11.76
N GLU A 216 6.69 -11.54 -11.52
CA GLU A 216 7.94 -11.03 -10.96
C GLU A 216 8.56 -9.95 -11.84
N LYS A 217 8.58 -10.15 -13.17
CA LYS A 217 9.04 -9.14 -14.12
C LYS A 217 8.19 -7.88 -14.08
N LEU A 218 6.86 -8.03 -14.09
CA LEU A 218 5.94 -6.89 -14.02
C LEU A 218 6.13 -6.09 -12.73
N LEU A 219 6.31 -6.76 -11.59
CA LEU A 219 6.57 -6.10 -10.31
C LEU A 219 7.88 -5.31 -10.35
N ALA A 220 8.95 -5.87 -10.92
CA ALA A 220 10.24 -5.19 -11.06
C ALA A 220 10.16 -3.96 -12.01
N GLU A 221 9.42 -4.08 -13.10
CA GLU A 221 9.19 -2.96 -14.03
C GLU A 221 8.41 -1.82 -13.36
N ILE A 222 7.35 -2.15 -12.63
CA ILE A 222 6.56 -1.13 -11.89
C ILE A 222 7.37 -0.51 -10.74
N GLU A 223 8.24 -1.28 -10.09
CA GLU A 223 9.14 -0.71 -9.08
C GLU A 223 10.06 0.35 -9.68
N THR A 224 10.59 0.12 -10.89
CA THR A 224 11.34 1.12 -11.65
C THR A 224 10.48 2.36 -11.94
N VAL A 225 9.22 2.18 -12.36
CA VAL A 225 8.27 3.29 -12.58
C VAL A 225 8.05 4.10 -11.30
N LYS A 226 7.87 3.44 -10.16
CA LYS A 226 7.72 4.10 -8.86
C LYS A 226 8.94 4.95 -8.51
N GLN A 227 10.14 4.41 -8.72
CA GLN A 227 11.40 5.14 -8.47
C GLN A 227 11.51 6.38 -9.36
N ILE A 228 11.13 6.30 -10.63
CA ILE A 228 11.07 7.47 -11.53
C ILE A 228 10.10 8.53 -10.98
N VAL A 229 8.89 8.13 -10.61
CA VAL A 229 7.88 9.04 -10.04
C VAL A 229 8.37 9.68 -8.74
N VAL A 230 9.00 8.91 -7.86
CA VAL A 230 9.57 9.41 -6.59
C VAL A 230 10.71 10.40 -6.90
N GLY A 231 11.59 10.11 -7.85
CA GLY A 231 12.65 11.02 -8.28
C GLY A 231 12.11 12.36 -8.77
N ILE A 232 11.07 12.34 -9.61
CA ILE A 232 10.43 13.58 -10.10
C ILE A 232 9.78 14.37 -8.94
N ARG A 233 9.11 13.67 -8.01
CA ARG A 233 8.51 14.30 -6.83
C ARG A 233 9.58 14.92 -5.92
N ALA A 234 10.73 14.28 -5.78
CA ALA A 234 11.86 14.81 -5.02
C ALA A 234 12.40 16.10 -5.67
N VAL A 235 12.57 16.12 -7.00
CA VAL A 235 12.95 17.34 -7.75
C VAL A 235 11.94 18.47 -7.52
N ARG A 236 10.63 18.18 -7.56
CA ARG A 236 9.60 19.18 -7.27
C ARG A 236 9.75 19.79 -5.89
N ALA A 237 9.94 18.93 -4.88
CA ALA A 237 10.10 19.37 -3.49
C ALA A 237 11.37 20.21 -3.30
N GLU A 238 12.51 19.75 -3.84
CA GLU A 238 13.79 20.44 -3.74
C GLU A 238 13.78 21.81 -4.41
N LYS A 239 13.14 21.91 -5.58
CA LYS A 239 13.09 23.13 -6.38
C LYS A 239 11.84 23.98 -6.12
N ASN A 240 11.02 23.63 -5.14
CA ASN A 240 9.76 24.30 -4.78
C ASN A 240 8.80 24.47 -5.96
N ILE A 241 8.74 23.50 -6.87
CA ILE A 241 7.85 23.53 -8.04
C ILE A 241 6.44 23.12 -7.59
N ALA A 242 5.45 23.97 -7.90
CA ALA A 242 4.07 23.72 -7.48
C ALA A 242 3.53 22.39 -8.04
N PRO A 243 2.73 21.62 -7.26
CA PRO A 243 2.19 20.33 -7.70
C PRO A 243 1.33 20.41 -8.97
N ARG A 244 0.77 21.58 -9.29
CA ARG A 244 -0.07 21.83 -10.48
C ARG A 244 0.73 22.00 -11.76
N GLU A 245 2.01 22.38 -11.68
CA GLU A 245 2.86 22.60 -12.84
C GLU A 245 3.12 21.29 -13.59
N GLU A 246 3.04 21.32 -14.91
CA GLU A 246 3.40 20.18 -15.74
C GLU A 246 4.89 20.22 -16.04
N LEU A 247 5.55 19.07 -15.94
CA LEU A 247 6.98 18.93 -16.19
C LEU A 247 7.26 18.14 -17.45
N GLN A 248 8.40 18.40 -18.06
CA GLN A 248 9.02 17.55 -19.05
C GLN A 248 9.99 16.60 -18.35
N LEU A 249 10.08 15.35 -18.81
CA LEU A 249 11.07 14.37 -18.36
C LEU A 249 11.97 14.00 -19.52
N ASN A 250 13.26 14.21 -19.37
CA ASN A 250 14.28 13.75 -20.29
C ASN A 250 14.94 12.48 -19.77
N VAL A 251 15.10 11.49 -20.64
CA VAL A 251 15.80 10.23 -20.35
C VAL A 251 17.12 10.22 -21.13
N VAL A 252 18.24 10.15 -20.43
CA VAL A 252 19.56 10.28 -21.04
C VAL A 252 20.03 8.93 -21.58
N ASN A 253 20.29 8.86 -22.89
CA ASN A 253 20.77 7.66 -23.60
C ASN A 253 19.95 6.37 -23.36
N SER A 254 18.68 6.49 -23.02
CA SER A 254 17.77 5.37 -22.76
C SER A 254 16.33 5.78 -23.02
N ASN A 255 15.39 4.84 -22.86
CA ASN A 255 13.95 5.10 -23.03
C ASN A 255 13.19 4.64 -21.80
N VAL A 256 12.10 5.31 -21.48
CA VAL A 256 11.05 4.74 -20.63
C VAL A 256 10.29 3.72 -21.47
N ASN A 257 10.02 2.54 -20.89
CA ASN A 257 9.18 1.56 -21.57
C ASN A 257 7.82 2.19 -21.90
N GLU A 258 7.45 2.21 -23.17
CA GLU A 258 6.22 2.86 -23.66
C GLU A 258 4.97 2.36 -22.94
N LYS A 259 4.94 1.10 -22.54
CA LYS A 259 3.86 0.50 -21.72
C LYS A 259 3.56 1.30 -20.46
N PHE A 260 4.57 1.93 -19.86
CA PHE A 260 4.46 2.63 -18.58
C PHE A 260 4.53 4.17 -18.70
N ALA A 261 4.75 4.70 -19.90
CA ALA A 261 4.88 6.12 -20.13
C ALA A 261 3.64 6.90 -19.63
N SER A 262 2.43 6.39 -19.90
CA SER A 262 1.17 6.96 -19.42
C SER A 262 1.08 7.00 -17.89
N THR A 263 1.59 5.97 -17.22
CA THR A 263 1.63 5.89 -15.75
C THR A 263 2.57 6.93 -15.16
N VAL A 264 3.79 7.07 -15.72
CA VAL A 264 4.75 8.10 -15.27
C VAL A 264 4.14 9.49 -15.48
N LYS A 265 3.55 9.76 -16.65
CA LYS A 265 2.90 11.04 -16.97
C LYS A 265 1.81 11.38 -15.96
N LYS A 266 0.90 10.46 -15.68
CA LYS A 266 -0.19 10.66 -14.73
C LYS A 266 0.32 10.87 -13.30
N MET A 267 1.17 9.96 -12.81
CA MET A 267 1.59 9.91 -11.41
C MET A 267 2.55 11.03 -11.00
N ALA A 268 3.35 11.53 -11.96
CA ALA A 268 4.34 12.58 -11.73
C ALA A 268 3.92 13.92 -12.35
N LYS A 269 2.75 14.00 -13.02
CA LYS A 269 2.28 15.17 -13.72
C LYS A 269 3.29 15.68 -14.75
N VAL A 270 3.68 14.77 -15.64
CA VAL A 270 4.62 14.98 -16.74
C VAL A 270 3.81 15.04 -18.04
N ASN A 271 3.95 16.10 -18.81
CA ASN A 271 3.29 16.24 -20.11
C ASN A 271 4.04 15.51 -21.22
N GLU A 272 5.36 15.49 -21.18
CA GLU A 272 6.21 14.94 -22.22
C GLU A 272 7.38 14.14 -21.64
N ILE A 273 7.71 13.01 -22.28
CA ILE A 273 8.90 12.22 -22.00
C ILE A 273 9.72 12.16 -23.28
N GLN A 274 10.98 12.62 -23.23
CA GLN A 274 11.89 12.66 -24.37
C GLN A 274 13.16 11.89 -24.09
N THR A 275 13.71 11.21 -25.12
CA THR A 275 15.05 10.64 -25.06
C THR A 275 16.04 11.68 -25.58
N ILE A 276 17.09 11.91 -24.82
CA ILE A 276 18.16 12.85 -25.19
C ILE A 276 19.52 12.14 -25.09
N SER A 277 20.49 12.60 -25.90
CA SER A 277 21.88 12.15 -25.79
C SER A 277 22.66 12.96 -24.77
N GLU A 278 22.41 14.27 -24.70
CA GLU A 278 23.06 15.20 -23.78
C GLU A 278 22.04 16.18 -23.19
N LYS A 279 22.29 16.61 -21.96
CA LYS A 279 21.46 17.60 -21.29
C LYS A 279 21.72 19.00 -21.87
N ASP A 280 20.66 19.66 -22.26
CA ASP A 280 20.72 21.06 -22.70
C ASP A 280 20.12 21.98 -21.60
N GLY A 281 20.91 22.98 -21.22
CA GLY A 281 20.48 23.99 -20.24
C GLY A 281 20.43 23.48 -18.78
N LEU A 282 19.73 24.28 -17.95
CA LEU A 282 19.60 24.02 -16.52
C LEU A 282 18.55 22.90 -16.27
N SER A 283 18.98 21.82 -15.66
CA SER A 283 18.11 20.68 -15.35
C SER A 283 18.47 20.10 -13.98
N ALA A 284 17.49 19.54 -13.29
CA ALA A 284 17.70 18.71 -12.11
C ALA A 284 17.71 17.24 -12.53
N SER A 285 18.69 16.48 -12.08
CA SER A 285 18.87 15.09 -12.48
C SER A 285 18.78 14.15 -11.29
N PHE A 286 18.32 12.93 -11.55
CA PHE A 286 18.34 11.81 -10.60
C PHE A 286 18.60 10.50 -11.34
N MET A 287 19.05 9.48 -10.60
CA MET A 287 19.35 8.16 -11.14
C MET A 287 18.29 7.15 -10.73
N VAL A 288 17.87 6.29 -11.66
CA VAL A 288 17.13 5.07 -11.36
C VAL A 288 17.87 3.91 -12.00
N GLY A 289 18.41 3.02 -11.18
CA GLY A 289 19.36 2.02 -11.63
C GLY A 289 20.57 2.68 -12.30
N THR A 290 20.82 2.34 -13.56
CA THR A 290 21.92 2.91 -14.37
C THR A 290 21.46 4.03 -15.31
N THR A 291 20.19 4.38 -15.32
CA THR A 291 19.63 5.39 -16.23
C THR A 291 19.53 6.74 -15.53
N GLU A 292 20.00 7.78 -16.18
CA GLU A 292 19.86 9.16 -15.73
C GLU A 292 18.58 9.76 -16.29
N TYR A 293 17.82 10.40 -15.40
CA TYR A 293 16.61 11.17 -15.69
C TYR A 293 16.86 12.63 -15.37
N ALA A 294 16.41 13.53 -16.22
CA ALA A 294 16.58 14.96 -16.05
C ALA A 294 15.26 15.71 -16.26
N VAL A 295 14.96 16.62 -15.35
CA VAL A 295 13.82 17.54 -15.44
C VAL A 295 14.37 18.89 -15.83
N PRO A 296 14.06 19.41 -17.06
CA PRO A 296 14.45 20.76 -17.47
C PRO A 296 13.77 21.79 -16.56
N LEU A 297 14.55 22.68 -16.00
CA LEU A 297 14.04 23.69 -15.06
C LEU A 297 13.61 24.99 -15.74
N GLY A 298 14.19 25.32 -16.89
CA GLY A 298 13.78 26.44 -17.76
C GLY A 298 13.45 27.72 -16.98
N ASN A 299 12.16 28.11 -17.06
CA ASN A 299 11.58 29.25 -16.35
C ASN A 299 10.83 28.86 -15.07
N LEU A 300 10.91 27.58 -14.66
CA LEU A 300 10.20 27.06 -13.49
C LEU A 300 10.81 27.51 -12.16
N ILE A 301 12.05 27.99 -12.18
CA ILE A 301 12.79 28.44 -11.00
C ILE A 301 13.40 29.84 -11.23
N ASP A 302 13.57 30.57 -10.13
CA ASP A 302 14.34 31.82 -10.12
C ASP A 302 15.84 31.50 -10.16
N LYS A 303 16.47 31.77 -11.33
CA LYS A 303 17.87 31.48 -11.60
C LYS A 303 18.83 32.25 -10.67
N ASP A 304 18.45 33.43 -10.23
CA ASP A 304 19.30 34.27 -9.37
C ASP A 304 19.25 33.78 -7.92
N ALA A 305 18.09 33.34 -7.46
CA ALA A 305 17.93 32.70 -6.16
C ALA A 305 18.68 31.35 -6.08
N GLU A 306 18.66 30.54 -7.15
CA GLU A 306 19.36 29.27 -7.20
C GLU A 306 20.89 29.43 -7.25
N LYS A 307 21.38 30.45 -7.99
CA LYS A 307 22.83 30.82 -7.97
C LYS A 307 23.29 31.29 -6.59
N ALA A 308 22.47 32.09 -5.91
CA ALA A 308 22.80 32.55 -4.55
C ALA A 308 22.88 31.37 -3.55
N LYS A 309 21.98 30.39 -3.69
CA LYS A 309 21.99 29.18 -2.87
C LYS A 309 23.21 28.30 -3.12
N ALA A 310 23.54 28.06 -4.40
CA ALA A 310 24.73 27.28 -4.79
C ALA A 310 26.02 27.94 -4.34
N ASN A 311 26.14 29.28 -4.40
CA ASN A 311 27.29 30.01 -3.91
C ASN A 311 27.43 29.91 -2.38
N ALA A 312 26.33 29.97 -1.65
CA ALA A 312 26.35 29.79 -0.20
C ALA A 312 26.75 28.35 0.24
N GLU A 313 26.41 27.33 -0.55
CA GLU A 313 26.84 25.95 -0.32
C GLU A 313 28.32 25.72 -0.65
N LEU A 314 28.93 26.51 -1.54
CA LEU A 314 30.34 26.45 -1.87
C LEU A 314 31.26 27.16 -0.87
N GLU A 315 30.69 28.08 -0.06
CA GLU A 315 31.39 28.81 1.00
C GLU A 315 31.44 28.10 2.34
N HIS A 316 30.75 26.94 2.46
CA HIS A 316 30.72 26.05 3.62
C HIS A 316 31.48 24.75 3.35
#